data_c1de710f0d7f21016bb808b7fba144e4
#
_entry.id   c1de710f0d7f21016bb808b7fba144e4
#
_cell.length_a   1.000
_cell.length_b   1.000
_cell.length_c   1.000
_cell.angle_alpha   90.00
_cell.angle_beta   90.00
_cell.angle_gamma   90.00
#
_symmetry.space_group_name_H-M   'P 1'
#
loop_
_entity.id
_entity.type
_entity.pdbx_description
1 polymer ?
#
loop_
_entity_poly.entity_id
_entity_poly.type
_entity_poly.pdbx_seq_one_letter_code
_entity_poly.pdbx_strand_id
1 'polypeptide(L)'
;MRLLHEKYWQGVSILHGGTYTWGLCIGIMSGLLWGINNFLFARGYEQLPSSQIASGLDAFSLAIIVPVVCATINDICAAAALLVFNGIRGILSVVRSHLFTKAGFFVCLAALLGGPVGQSAYFLGIAFAGPSAALIITATYPIIGCILSYFFLHQRITGRMWLGIVISVVGAIFVGYMPEEGAYTFFLLGLFCACLAAFCWGSEVVLSYYGMTDMDPDVAITLRECISGGVLMFAVVITGSLSMLREIIEIPSGISLLSGAGIIAGFSYLMWYAANKRIGCARGMAANSTYVIWGVLINALFLGEPISAQTLAGCVCVLAGVILVSLTGGEVDNV
;
A
#
# COMPACT_ATOMS: atom_id res chain seq x y z
N MET A 1 -9.07 -29.98 16.12
CA MET A 1 -9.27 -28.83 15.23
C MET A 1 -10.40 -27.90 15.68
N ARG A 2 -11.64 -28.35 15.95
CA ARG A 2 -12.74 -27.49 16.44
C ARG A 2 -12.42 -26.72 17.74
N LEU A 3 -11.82 -27.37 18.75
CA LEU A 3 -11.48 -26.71 20.03
C LEU A 3 -10.37 -25.67 19.93
N LEU A 4 -9.45 -25.79 18.97
CA LEU A 4 -8.44 -24.76 18.67
C LEU A 4 -9.09 -23.59 17.95
N HIS A 5 -10.08 -23.85 17.10
CA HIS A 5 -10.85 -22.83 16.40
C HIS A 5 -11.70 -21.98 17.39
N GLU A 6 -12.38 -22.61 18.36
CA GLU A 6 -13.17 -21.90 19.37
C GLU A 6 -12.31 -21.08 20.34
N LYS A 7 -11.15 -21.59 20.78
CA LYS A 7 -10.19 -20.81 21.59
C LYS A 7 -9.60 -19.62 20.82
N TYR A 8 -9.38 -19.78 19.52
CA TYR A 8 -8.92 -18.71 18.62
C TYR A 8 -9.92 -17.53 18.60
N TRP A 9 -11.22 -17.83 18.50
CA TRP A 9 -12.27 -16.80 18.46
C TRP A 9 -12.43 -16.03 19.76
N GLN A 10 -12.14 -16.59 20.92
CA GLN A 10 -12.23 -15.92 22.23
C GLN A 10 -11.08 -14.91 22.49
N GLY A 11 -9.89 -15.13 21.90
CA GLY A 11 -8.73 -14.22 22.03
C GLY A 11 -8.73 -13.04 21.04
N VAL A 12 -9.57 -13.07 20.02
CA VAL A 12 -9.58 -12.11 18.88
C VAL A 12 -10.64 -11.00 19.06
N SER A 13 -11.27 -10.91 20.24
CA SER A 13 -12.40 -9.96 20.47
C SER A 13 -12.07 -8.48 20.23
N ILE A 14 -10.82 -8.07 20.23
CA ILE A 14 -10.41 -6.67 19.97
C ILE A 14 -10.63 -6.27 18.51
N LEU A 15 -10.51 -7.22 17.57
CA LEU A 15 -10.73 -6.96 16.14
C LEU A 15 -12.14 -7.37 15.66
N HIS A 16 -12.90 -8.13 16.45
CA HIS A 16 -14.21 -8.69 16.07
C HIS A 16 -15.42 -7.93 16.62
N GLY A 17 -15.25 -7.11 17.63
CA GLY A 17 -16.33 -6.31 18.21
C GLY A 17 -16.41 -4.95 17.55
N GLY A 18 -16.94 -4.85 16.32
CA GLY A 18 -16.90 -3.53 15.81
C GLY A 18 -17.98 -3.16 14.82
N THR A 19 -18.70 -2.17 15.23
CA THR A 19 -19.57 -1.34 14.39
C THR A 19 -18.78 -0.81 13.18
N TYR A 20 -19.50 -0.36 12.17
CA TYR A 20 -19.01 0.40 11.02
C TYR A 20 -17.96 1.47 11.41
N THR A 21 -18.20 2.21 12.49
CA THR A 21 -17.30 3.23 13.03
C THR A 21 -15.89 2.67 13.35
N TRP A 22 -15.81 1.46 13.89
CA TRP A 22 -14.53 0.82 14.17
C TRP A 22 -13.77 0.48 12.87
N GLY A 23 -14.45 -0.02 11.84
CA GLY A 23 -13.86 -0.26 10.52
C GLY A 23 -13.30 1.03 9.91
N LEU A 24 -14.01 2.16 10.06
CA LEU A 24 -13.55 3.45 9.59
C LEU A 24 -12.32 3.94 10.39
N CYS A 25 -12.34 3.82 11.73
CA CYS A 25 -11.21 4.21 12.57
C CYS A 25 -9.92 3.44 12.21
N ILE A 26 -10.00 2.12 12.03
CA ILE A 26 -8.81 1.35 11.63
C ILE A 26 -8.37 1.67 10.19
N GLY A 27 -9.27 2.02 9.29
CA GLY A 27 -8.92 2.50 7.95
C GLY A 27 -8.17 3.83 7.98
N ILE A 28 -8.59 4.78 8.81
CA ILE A 28 -7.89 6.06 9.03
C ILE A 28 -6.53 5.83 9.71
N MET A 29 -6.46 4.91 10.68
CA MET A 29 -5.20 4.55 11.34
C MET A 29 -4.23 3.89 10.36
N SER A 30 -4.73 3.05 9.44
CA SER A 30 -3.94 2.55 8.33
C SER A 30 -3.35 3.69 7.50
N GLY A 31 -4.15 4.72 7.19
CA GLY A 31 -3.67 5.92 6.49
C GLY A 31 -2.56 6.64 7.24
N LEU A 32 -2.69 6.81 8.56
CA LEU A 32 -1.63 7.41 9.41
C LEU A 32 -0.34 6.59 9.33
N LEU A 33 -0.42 5.28 9.54
CA LEU A 33 0.76 4.41 9.48
C LEU A 33 1.40 4.41 8.08
N TRP A 34 0.57 4.48 7.03
CA TRP A 34 1.07 4.60 5.65
C TRP A 34 1.78 5.94 5.40
N GLY A 35 1.27 7.04 5.97
CA GLY A 35 1.96 8.34 5.96
C GLY A 35 3.32 8.28 6.65
N ILE A 36 3.41 7.62 7.82
CA ILE A 36 4.68 7.41 8.54
C ILE A 36 5.64 6.51 7.74
N ASN A 37 5.12 5.41 7.14
CA ASN A 37 5.91 4.55 6.26
C ASN A 37 6.54 5.35 5.11
N ASN A 38 5.74 6.13 4.39
CA ASN A 38 6.22 6.94 3.27
C ASN A 38 7.30 7.94 3.70
N PHE A 39 7.12 8.60 4.85
CA PHE A 39 8.13 9.50 5.41
C PHE A 39 9.44 8.78 5.72
N LEU A 40 9.38 7.68 6.46
CA LEU A 40 10.57 6.91 6.83
C LEU A 40 11.27 6.31 5.59
N PHE A 41 10.48 5.81 4.63
CA PHE A 41 11.00 5.27 3.38
C PHE A 41 11.74 6.35 2.58
N ALA A 42 11.13 7.52 2.41
CA ALA A 42 11.76 8.64 1.72
C ALA A 42 13.05 9.09 2.41
N ARG A 43 13.03 9.24 3.74
CA ARG A 43 14.24 9.59 4.52
C ARG A 43 15.31 8.52 4.43
N GLY A 44 14.93 7.24 4.47
CA GLY A 44 15.86 6.12 4.31
C GLY A 44 16.51 6.11 2.92
N TYR A 45 15.69 6.35 1.89
CA TYR A 45 16.16 6.44 0.51
C TYR A 45 17.19 7.59 0.31
N GLU A 46 16.93 8.76 0.89
CA GLU A 46 17.84 9.93 0.82
C GLU A 46 19.17 9.73 1.54
N GLN A 47 19.23 8.80 2.51
CA GLN A 47 20.50 8.45 3.16
C GLN A 47 21.43 7.59 2.28
N LEU A 48 20.92 7.11 1.14
CA LEU A 48 21.69 6.24 0.26
C LEU A 48 22.63 7.11 -0.61
N PRO A 49 23.96 6.97 -0.49
CA PRO A 49 24.89 7.76 -1.27
C PRO A 49 24.87 7.32 -2.75
N SER A 50 24.25 8.13 -3.58
CA SER A 50 24.12 7.88 -5.02
C SER A 50 25.47 7.66 -5.72
N SER A 51 26.55 8.26 -5.22
CA SER A 51 27.91 8.12 -5.78
C SER A 51 28.60 6.79 -5.43
N GLN A 52 28.25 6.15 -4.31
CA GLN A 52 28.85 4.87 -3.88
C GLN A 52 28.10 3.67 -4.49
N ILE A 53 26.78 3.79 -4.61
CA ILE A 53 25.91 2.77 -5.21
C ILE A 53 26.07 2.73 -6.75
N ALA A 54 26.57 3.83 -7.34
CA ALA A 54 26.62 4.03 -8.79
C ALA A 54 27.80 3.34 -9.50
N SER A 55 28.69 2.64 -8.80
CA SER A 55 29.88 2.08 -9.42
C SER A 55 29.56 0.96 -10.40
N GLY A 56 29.35 1.31 -11.67
CA GLY A 56 29.22 0.37 -12.77
C GLY A 56 27.82 0.27 -13.41
N LEU A 57 26.80 0.96 -12.89
CA LEU A 57 25.46 1.00 -13.48
C LEU A 57 25.19 2.36 -14.14
N ASP A 58 24.47 2.36 -15.24
CA ASP A 58 23.97 3.57 -15.86
C ASP A 58 22.85 4.21 -15.02
N ALA A 59 22.64 5.51 -15.21
CA ALA A 59 21.63 6.27 -14.43
C ALA A 59 20.21 5.70 -14.53
N PHE A 60 19.87 5.09 -15.67
CA PHE A 60 18.59 4.46 -15.90
C PHE A 60 18.43 3.19 -15.06
N SER A 61 19.42 2.32 -15.05
CA SER A 61 19.43 1.10 -14.23
C SER A 61 19.36 1.43 -12.75
N LEU A 62 20.07 2.47 -12.30
CA LEU A 62 20.00 2.95 -10.91
C LEU A 62 18.62 3.44 -10.52
N ALA A 63 17.97 4.22 -11.40
CA ALA A 63 16.63 4.77 -11.14
C ALA A 63 15.54 3.68 -10.96
N ILE A 64 15.81 2.47 -11.44
CA ILE A 64 14.88 1.33 -11.30
C ILE A 64 15.32 0.38 -10.18
N ILE A 65 16.58 -0.02 -10.19
CA ILE A 65 17.07 -1.09 -9.31
C ILE A 65 17.09 -0.65 -7.85
N VAL A 66 17.55 0.57 -7.55
CA VAL A 66 17.62 1.06 -6.15
C VAL A 66 16.23 1.09 -5.49
N PRO A 67 15.19 1.71 -6.09
CA PRO A 67 13.84 1.65 -5.53
C PRO A 67 13.30 0.22 -5.36
N VAL A 68 13.56 -0.69 -6.29
CA VAL A 68 13.13 -2.08 -6.18
C VAL A 68 13.83 -2.80 -5.02
N VAL A 69 15.13 -2.58 -4.81
CA VAL A 69 15.86 -3.13 -3.66
C VAL A 69 15.32 -2.55 -2.36
N CYS A 70 15.06 -1.24 -2.30
CA CYS A 70 14.44 -0.59 -1.12
C CYS A 70 13.03 -1.15 -0.84
N ALA A 71 12.21 -1.37 -1.88
CA ALA A 71 10.90 -2.01 -1.75
C ALA A 71 11.04 -3.45 -1.24
N THR A 72 12.05 -4.18 -1.69
CA THR A 72 12.35 -5.53 -1.19
C THR A 72 12.63 -5.51 0.31
N ILE A 73 13.45 -4.57 0.79
CA ILE A 73 13.72 -4.40 2.23
C ILE A 73 12.42 -4.10 2.98
N ASN A 74 11.60 -3.17 2.45
CA ASN A 74 10.33 -2.79 3.06
C ASN A 74 9.39 -4.00 3.20
N ASP A 75 9.14 -4.75 2.12
CA ASP A 75 8.21 -5.88 2.12
C ASP A 75 8.73 -7.06 2.96
N ILE A 76 10.03 -7.32 2.96
CA ILE A 76 10.63 -8.36 3.82
C ILE A 76 10.48 -7.99 5.30
N CYS A 77 10.71 -6.73 5.67
CA CYS A 77 10.55 -6.27 7.04
C CYS A 77 9.08 -6.28 7.46
N ALA A 78 8.16 -5.93 6.56
CA ALA A 78 6.72 -6.07 6.77
C ALA A 78 6.31 -7.52 6.99
N ALA A 79 6.77 -8.43 6.13
CA ALA A 79 6.53 -9.87 6.27
C ALA A 79 7.08 -10.42 7.59
N ALA A 80 8.31 -10.05 7.95
CA ALA A 80 8.94 -10.47 9.20
C ALA A 80 8.15 -9.99 10.43
N ALA A 81 7.73 -8.71 10.45
CA ALA A 81 6.92 -8.16 11.53
C ALA A 81 5.57 -8.89 11.68
N LEU A 82 4.89 -9.17 10.57
CA LEU A 82 3.62 -9.90 10.58
C LEU A 82 3.80 -11.38 10.94
N LEU A 83 4.88 -12.02 10.51
CA LEU A 83 5.22 -13.40 10.93
C LEU A 83 5.50 -13.47 12.44
N VAL A 84 6.24 -12.51 12.99
CA VAL A 84 6.47 -12.43 14.45
C VAL A 84 5.15 -12.18 15.18
N PHE A 85 4.35 -11.22 14.72
CA PHE A 85 3.04 -10.92 15.30
C PHE A 85 2.12 -12.15 15.33
N ASN A 86 2.00 -12.86 14.21
CA ASN A 86 1.17 -14.05 14.10
C ASN A 86 1.82 -15.28 14.77
N GLY A 87 3.15 -15.30 14.89
CA GLY A 87 3.89 -16.29 15.66
C GLY A 87 3.58 -16.23 17.15
N ILE A 88 3.60 -15.02 17.72
CA ILE A 88 3.22 -14.77 19.14
C ILE A 88 1.76 -15.20 19.38
N ARG A 89 0.89 -15.04 18.41
CA ARG A 89 -0.53 -15.44 18.48
C ARG A 89 -0.75 -16.94 18.20
N GLY A 90 0.28 -17.67 17.80
CA GLY A 90 0.20 -19.11 17.55
C GLY A 90 -0.54 -19.52 16.28
N ILE A 91 -0.71 -18.60 15.30
CA ILE A 91 -1.52 -18.83 14.08
C ILE A 91 -0.71 -19.06 12.80
N LEU A 92 0.62 -19.23 12.88
CA LEU A 92 1.45 -19.49 11.70
C LEU A 92 1.05 -20.76 10.94
N SER A 93 0.55 -21.77 11.64
CA SER A 93 0.00 -22.98 10.99
C SER A 93 -1.23 -22.67 10.13
N VAL A 94 -2.05 -21.70 10.55
CA VAL A 94 -3.22 -21.23 9.81
C VAL A 94 -2.77 -20.47 8.55
N VAL A 95 -1.78 -19.60 8.66
CA VAL A 95 -1.19 -18.90 7.50
C VAL A 95 -0.70 -19.93 6.47
N ARG A 96 0.07 -20.93 6.91
CA ARG A 96 0.59 -21.96 6.02
C ARG A 96 -0.51 -22.81 5.38
N SER A 97 -1.57 -23.14 6.11
CA SER A 97 -2.65 -23.98 5.60
C SER A 97 -3.47 -23.31 4.49
N HIS A 98 -3.52 -21.97 4.46
CA HIS A 98 -4.24 -21.23 3.44
C HIS A 98 -3.45 -21.03 2.15
N LEU A 99 -2.12 -21.22 2.13
CA LEU A 99 -1.28 -20.99 0.96
C LEU A 99 -1.76 -21.74 -0.30
N PHE A 100 -2.22 -22.97 -0.15
CA PHE A 100 -2.66 -23.83 -1.26
C PHE A 100 -4.20 -23.92 -1.39
N THR A 101 -4.92 -23.00 -0.77
CA THR A 101 -6.37 -22.90 -0.92
C THR A 101 -6.75 -21.97 -2.08
N LYS A 102 -8.01 -22.05 -2.53
CA LYS A 102 -8.54 -21.09 -3.52
C LYS A 102 -8.43 -19.64 -3.03
N ALA A 103 -8.75 -19.39 -1.76
CA ALA A 103 -8.60 -18.08 -1.14
C ALA A 103 -7.14 -17.62 -1.13
N GLY A 104 -6.21 -18.51 -0.75
CA GLY A 104 -4.77 -18.23 -0.80
C GLY A 104 -4.27 -17.91 -2.21
N PHE A 105 -4.76 -18.60 -3.23
CA PHE A 105 -4.42 -18.29 -4.63
C PHE A 105 -4.78 -16.83 -5.00
N PHE A 106 -5.96 -16.35 -4.62
CA PHE A 106 -6.36 -14.97 -4.90
C PHE A 106 -5.51 -13.96 -4.13
N VAL A 107 -5.14 -14.27 -2.88
CA VAL A 107 -4.22 -13.42 -2.09
C VAL A 107 -2.81 -13.43 -2.68
N CYS A 108 -2.31 -14.57 -3.15
CA CYS A 108 -1.02 -14.64 -3.85
C CYS A 108 -1.03 -13.83 -5.16
N LEU A 109 -2.12 -13.89 -5.92
CA LEU A 109 -2.28 -13.07 -7.13
C LEU A 109 -2.35 -11.58 -6.80
N ALA A 110 -3.07 -11.21 -5.73
CA ALA A 110 -3.08 -9.84 -5.20
C ALA A 110 -1.66 -9.38 -4.81
N ALA A 111 -0.89 -10.24 -4.14
CA ALA A 111 0.49 -9.96 -3.77
C ALA A 111 1.39 -9.66 -4.97
N LEU A 112 1.28 -10.46 -6.04
CA LEU A 112 2.05 -10.27 -7.27
C LEU A 112 1.70 -8.96 -7.98
N LEU A 113 0.41 -8.65 -8.06
CA LEU A 113 -0.05 -7.42 -8.69
C LEU A 113 0.30 -6.18 -7.85
N GLY A 114 0.00 -6.19 -6.55
CA GLY A 114 0.19 -5.02 -5.69
C GLY A 114 1.65 -4.71 -5.39
N GLY A 115 2.45 -5.73 -5.13
CA GLY A 115 3.89 -5.61 -4.84
C GLY A 115 4.73 -5.59 -6.12
N PRO A 116 5.29 -6.73 -6.55
CA PRO A 116 6.32 -6.75 -7.61
C PRO A 116 5.92 -6.04 -8.90
N VAL A 117 4.71 -6.29 -9.42
CA VAL A 117 4.28 -5.70 -10.69
C VAL A 117 3.88 -4.23 -10.52
N GLY A 118 3.01 -3.93 -9.56
CA GLY A 118 2.48 -2.57 -9.36
C GLY A 118 3.56 -1.58 -8.92
N GLN A 119 4.40 -1.96 -7.96
CA GLN A 119 5.50 -1.10 -7.51
C GLN A 119 6.56 -0.90 -8.59
N SER A 120 6.97 -1.95 -9.30
CA SER A 120 7.93 -1.81 -10.40
C SER A 120 7.38 -0.93 -11.51
N ALA A 121 6.11 -1.10 -11.87
CA ALA A 121 5.45 -0.24 -12.85
C ALA A 121 5.37 1.22 -12.38
N TYR A 122 5.11 1.48 -11.09
CA TYR A 122 5.12 2.82 -10.52
C TYR A 122 6.50 3.49 -10.61
N PHE A 123 7.57 2.76 -10.27
CA PHE A 123 8.94 3.29 -10.38
C PHE A 123 9.34 3.58 -11.83
N LEU A 124 8.94 2.73 -12.77
CA LEU A 124 9.10 3.00 -14.21
C LEU A 124 8.30 4.24 -14.63
N GLY A 125 7.10 4.41 -14.10
CA GLY A 125 6.28 5.61 -14.30
C GLY A 125 7.02 6.87 -13.85
N ILE A 126 7.62 6.86 -12.66
CA ILE A 126 8.45 7.95 -12.13
C ILE A 126 9.66 8.21 -13.03
N ALA A 127 10.40 7.16 -13.39
CA ALA A 127 11.62 7.30 -14.18
C ALA A 127 11.37 7.86 -15.59
N PHE A 128 10.25 7.53 -16.22
CA PHE A 128 9.95 7.90 -17.60
C PHE A 128 9.02 9.08 -17.78
N ALA A 129 8.14 9.38 -16.80
CA ALA A 129 7.18 10.47 -16.92
C ALA A 129 7.27 11.49 -15.77
N GLY A 130 8.16 11.24 -14.80
CA GLY A 130 8.33 12.07 -13.62
C GLY A 130 7.42 11.70 -12.45
N PRO A 131 7.82 12.05 -11.21
CA PRO A 131 7.12 11.68 -10.00
C PRO A 131 5.70 12.27 -9.93
N SER A 132 5.51 13.50 -10.40
CA SER A 132 4.20 14.16 -10.38
C SER A 132 3.20 13.46 -11.30
N ALA A 133 3.57 13.17 -12.55
CA ALA A 133 2.71 12.47 -13.49
C ALA A 133 2.37 11.05 -13.01
N ALA A 134 3.35 10.32 -12.49
CA ALA A 134 3.16 8.98 -11.93
C ALA A 134 2.20 9.01 -10.74
N LEU A 135 2.36 9.97 -9.81
CA LEU A 135 1.48 10.13 -8.65
C LEU A 135 0.04 10.45 -9.07
N ILE A 136 -0.16 11.40 -9.99
CA ILE A 136 -1.48 11.81 -10.47
C ILE A 136 -2.26 10.61 -11.04
N ILE A 137 -1.59 9.82 -11.88
CA ILE A 137 -2.22 8.65 -12.49
C ILE A 137 -2.50 7.58 -11.44
N THR A 138 -1.53 7.26 -10.59
CA THR A 138 -1.70 6.21 -9.59
C THR A 138 -2.71 6.57 -8.51
N ALA A 139 -2.91 7.85 -8.19
CA ALA A 139 -3.97 8.31 -7.29
C ALA A 139 -5.38 7.91 -7.77
N THR A 140 -5.55 7.50 -9.03
CA THR A 140 -6.83 7.01 -9.56
C THR A 140 -7.14 5.55 -9.20
N TYR A 141 -6.21 4.80 -8.55
CA TYR A 141 -6.43 3.39 -8.19
C TYR A 141 -7.74 3.10 -7.41
N PRO A 142 -8.25 4.01 -6.54
CA PRO A 142 -9.52 3.76 -5.86
C PRO A 142 -10.72 3.73 -6.81
N ILE A 143 -10.67 4.49 -7.90
CA ILE A 143 -11.71 4.47 -8.94
C ILE A 143 -11.72 3.09 -9.60
N ILE A 144 -10.54 2.57 -9.97
CA ILE A 144 -10.37 1.25 -10.57
C ILE A 144 -10.84 0.16 -9.59
N GLY A 145 -10.40 0.22 -8.33
CA GLY A 145 -10.82 -0.70 -7.29
C GLY A 145 -12.33 -0.72 -7.07
N CYS A 146 -12.99 0.43 -7.11
CA CYS A 146 -14.45 0.53 -7.00
C CYS A 146 -15.16 -0.08 -8.20
N ILE A 147 -14.70 0.19 -9.43
CA ILE A 147 -15.25 -0.40 -10.64
C ILE A 147 -15.15 -1.93 -10.56
N LEU A 148 -13.98 -2.45 -10.23
CA LEU A 148 -13.75 -3.89 -10.10
C LEU A 148 -14.57 -4.49 -8.96
N SER A 149 -14.69 -3.82 -7.80
CA SER A 149 -15.52 -4.25 -6.68
C SER A 149 -17.00 -4.34 -7.05
N TYR A 150 -17.48 -3.40 -7.83
CA TYR A 150 -18.87 -3.43 -8.33
C TYR A 150 -19.12 -4.64 -9.22
N PHE A 151 -18.22 -4.93 -10.17
CA PHE A 151 -18.40 -6.03 -11.12
C PHE A 151 -18.10 -7.41 -10.55
N PHE A 152 -17.05 -7.56 -9.76
CA PHE A 152 -16.58 -8.86 -9.29
C PHE A 152 -17.04 -9.24 -7.89
N LEU A 153 -17.24 -8.25 -7.01
CA LEU A 153 -17.70 -8.48 -5.64
C LEU A 153 -19.17 -8.10 -5.45
N HIS A 154 -19.82 -7.58 -6.50
CA HIS A 154 -21.20 -7.09 -6.46
C HIS A 154 -21.47 -6.08 -5.35
N GLN A 155 -20.42 -5.35 -4.90
CA GLN A 155 -20.56 -4.32 -3.87
C GLN A 155 -21.36 -3.13 -4.40
N ARG A 156 -22.35 -2.69 -3.64
CA ARG A 156 -23.16 -1.52 -3.98
C ARG A 156 -22.39 -0.24 -3.74
N ILE A 157 -22.06 0.47 -4.81
CA ILE A 157 -21.40 1.76 -4.76
C ILE A 157 -22.41 2.84 -5.13
N THR A 158 -22.82 3.64 -4.14
CA THR A 158 -23.81 4.69 -4.35
C THR A 158 -23.21 5.89 -5.10
N GLY A 159 -24.05 6.72 -5.72
CA GLY A 159 -23.59 7.94 -6.38
C GLY A 159 -22.85 8.89 -5.44
N ARG A 160 -23.19 8.93 -4.13
CA ARG A 160 -22.46 9.70 -3.12
C ARG A 160 -21.06 9.14 -2.86
N MET A 161 -20.91 7.82 -2.85
CA MET A 161 -19.60 7.18 -2.72
C MET A 161 -18.72 7.51 -3.92
N TRP A 162 -19.25 7.43 -5.14
CA TRP A 162 -18.54 7.82 -6.35
C TRP A 162 -18.08 9.28 -6.29
N LEU A 163 -18.97 10.19 -5.91
CA LEU A 163 -18.62 11.61 -5.75
C LEU A 163 -17.51 11.81 -4.72
N GLY A 164 -17.60 11.14 -3.57
CA GLY A 164 -16.59 11.23 -2.52
C GLY A 164 -15.23 10.69 -2.96
N ILE A 165 -15.20 9.58 -3.70
CA ILE A 165 -13.97 9.00 -4.25
C ILE A 165 -13.32 9.96 -5.23
N VAL A 166 -14.09 10.53 -6.16
CA VAL A 166 -13.58 11.50 -7.14
C VAL A 166 -13.02 12.74 -6.45
N ILE A 167 -13.73 13.27 -5.45
CA ILE A 167 -13.25 14.43 -4.66
C ILE A 167 -11.94 14.09 -3.94
N SER A 168 -11.83 12.89 -3.31
CA SER A 168 -10.60 12.45 -2.66
C SER A 168 -9.44 12.32 -3.65
N VAL A 169 -9.68 11.75 -4.84
CA VAL A 169 -8.66 11.62 -5.89
C VAL A 169 -8.19 12.99 -6.37
N VAL A 170 -9.11 13.91 -6.63
CA VAL A 170 -8.78 15.29 -7.00
C VAL A 170 -7.96 15.95 -5.89
N GLY A 171 -8.33 15.77 -4.63
CA GLY A 171 -7.57 16.27 -3.48
C GLY A 171 -6.14 15.72 -3.43
N ALA A 172 -5.96 14.42 -3.62
CA ALA A 172 -4.65 13.78 -3.66
C ALA A 172 -3.78 14.32 -4.81
N ILE A 173 -4.38 14.57 -5.97
CA ILE A 173 -3.72 15.20 -7.11
C ILE A 173 -3.25 16.61 -6.75
N PHE A 174 -4.09 17.43 -6.11
CA PHE A 174 -3.69 18.78 -5.69
C PHE A 174 -2.52 18.78 -4.70
N VAL A 175 -2.48 17.83 -3.77
CA VAL A 175 -1.35 17.70 -2.83
C VAL A 175 -0.07 17.30 -3.53
N GLY A 176 -0.15 16.32 -4.44
CA GLY A 176 1.03 15.73 -5.07
C GLY A 176 1.49 16.41 -6.36
N TYR A 177 0.71 17.34 -6.90
CA TYR A 177 1.09 18.03 -8.13
C TYR A 177 2.20 19.04 -7.87
N MET A 178 3.36 18.77 -8.45
CA MET A 178 4.50 19.69 -8.54
C MET A 178 4.79 19.96 -10.01
N PRO A 179 4.91 21.24 -10.43
CA PRO A 179 5.37 21.56 -11.77
C PRO A 179 6.77 20.96 -11.98
N GLU A 180 6.95 20.19 -13.02
CA GLU A 180 8.22 19.60 -13.38
C GLU A 180 8.79 20.28 -14.62
N GLU A 181 10.04 20.71 -14.55
CA GLU A 181 10.80 21.23 -15.70
C GLU A 181 11.64 20.07 -16.26
N GLY A 182 11.28 19.54 -17.43
CA GLY A 182 12.06 18.53 -18.12
C GLY A 182 11.33 17.85 -19.28
N ALA A 183 12.07 17.43 -20.28
CA ALA A 183 11.58 16.59 -21.36
C ALA A 183 11.97 15.12 -21.05
N TYR A 184 10.97 14.28 -20.84
CA TYR A 184 11.18 12.86 -20.65
C TYR A 184 11.13 12.12 -21.99
N THR A 185 12.22 11.44 -22.36
CA THR A 185 12.35 10.75 -23.67
C THR A 185 11.29 9.68 -23.89
N PHE A 186 10.86 9.01 -22.82
CA PHE A 186 9.88 7.91 -22.89
C PHE A 186 8.58 8.24 -22.15
N PHE A 187 8.12 9.51 -22.22
CA PHE A 187 6.98 10.01 -21.44
C PHE A 187 5.72 9.13 -21.57
N LEU A 188 5.32 8.75 -22.78
CA LEU A 188 4.14 7.91 -23.00
C LEU A 188 4.29 6.52 -22.37
N LEU A 189 5.49 5.94 -22.38
CA LEU A 189 5.77 4.67 -21.72
C LEU A 189 5.64 4.82 -20.18
N GLY A 190 6.11 5.94 -19.63
CA GLY A 190 5.94 6.27 -18.21
C GLY A 190 4.47 6.38 -17.80
N LEU A 191 3.65 7.06 -18.62
CA LEU A 191 2.20 7.14 -18.39
C LEU A 191 1.54 5.75 -18.43
N PHE A 192 1.92 4.91 -19.39
CA PHE A 192 1.42 3.53 -19.47
C PHE A 192 1.80 2.73 -18.21
N CYS A 193 3.05 2.84 -17.75
CA CYS A 193 3.52 2.18 -16.53
C CYS A 193 2.74 2.66 -15.28
N ALA A 194 2.48 3.97 -15.17
CA ALA A 194 1.68 4.51 -14.07
C ALA A 194 0.22 4.01 -14.11
N CYS A 195 -0.38 3.93 -15.30
CA CYS A 195 -1.71 3.32 -15.48
C CYS A 195 -1.73 1.85 -15.07
N LEU A 196 -0.69 1.10 -15.43
CA LEU A 196 -0.54 -0.31 -15.04
C LEU A 196 -0.44 -0.44 -13.51
N ALA A 197 0.33 0.42 -12.85
CA ALA A 197 0.42 0.46 -11.39
C ALA A 197 -0.93 0.73 -10.74
N ALA A 198 -1.68 1.74 -11.22
CA ALA A 198 -3.02 2.04 -10.74
C ALA A 198 -3.98 0.86 -10.89
N PHE A 199 -3.93 0.17 -12.04
CA PHE A 199 -4.72 -1.03 -12.31
C PHE A 199 -4.33 -2.18 -11.37
N CYS A 200 -3.05 -2.41 -11.16
CA CYS A 200 -2.54 -3.45 -10.26
C CYS A 200 -3.00 -3.21 -8.81
N TRP A 201 -2.87 -2.00 -8.29
CA TRP A 201 -3.29 -1.68 -6.91
C TRP A 201 -4.81 -1.71 -6.74
N GLY A 202 -5.57 -1.24 -7.73
CA GLY A 202 -7.04 -1.38 -7.72
C GLY A 202 -7.49 -2.85 -7.76
N SER A 203 -6.79 -3.68 -8.52
CA SER A 203 -7.05 -5.13 -8.61
C SER A 203 -6.66 -5.87 -7.33
N GLU A 204 -5.55 -5.48 -6.69
CA GLU A 204 -5.10 -6.04 -5.41
C GLU A 204 -6.21 -5.97 -4.35
N VAL A 205 -6.87 -4.80 -4.23
CA VAL A 205 -7.96 -4.61 -3.26
C VAL A 205 -9.06 -5.64 -3.45
N VAL A 206 -9.48 -5.86 -4.68
CA VAL A 206 -10.59 -6.76 -5.01
C VAL A 206 -10.21 -8.23 -4.80
N LEU A 207 -9.03 -8.62 -5.26
CA LEU A 207 -8.52 -9.98 -5.11
C LEU A 207 -8.27 -10.35 -3.65
N SER A 208 -7.67 -9.43 -2.88
CA SER A 208 -7.44 -9.63 -1.45
C SER A 208 -8.77 -9.70 -0.67
N TYR A 209 -9.73 -8.85 -1.01
CA TYR A 209 -11.07 -8.91 -0.40
C TYR A 209 -11.75 -10.26 -0.68
N TYR A 210 -11.71 -10.73 -1.93
CA TYR A 210 -12.24 -12.04 -2.29
C TYR A 210 -11.54 -13.17 -1.53
N GLY A 211 -10.22 -13.13 -1.41
CA GLY A 211 -9.47 -14.10 -0.59
C GLY A 211 -9.86 -14.06 0.89
N MET A 212 -10.17 -12.88 1.42
CA MET A 212 -10.60 -12.71 2.81
C MET A 212 -12.04 -13.19 3.09
N THR A 213 -12.80 -13.66 2.12
CA THR A 213 -14.10 -14.33 2.41
C THR A 213 -13.90 -15.60 3.24
N ASP A 214 -12.81 -16.32 3.01
CA ASP A 214 -12.50 -17.60 3.64
C ASP A 214 -11.30 -17.54 4.62
N MET A 215 -10.69 -16.37 4.82
CA MET A 215 -9.59 -16.20 5.75
C MET A 215 -9.63 -14.85 6.47
N ASP A 216 -8.94 -14.78 7.61
CA ASP A 216 -8.84 -13.54 8.38
C ASP A 216 -7.85 -12.57 7.75
N PRO A 217 -8.05 -11.24 7.96
CA PRO A 217 -7.19 -10.20 7.38
C PRO A 217 -5.70 -10.34 7.76
N ASP A 218 -5.40 -10.76 8.98
CA ASP A 218 -4.04 -10.98 9.47
C ASP A 218 -3.35 -12.16 8.76
N VAL A 219 -4.10 -13.23 8.48
CA VAL A 219 -3.62 -14.37 7.68
C VAL A 219 -3.38 -13.93 6.23
N ALA A 220 -4.36 -13.23 5.65
CA ALA A 220 -4.30 -12.78 4.25
C ALA A 220 -3.12 -11.83 4.02
N ILE A 221 -2.95 -10.80 4.87
CA ILE A 221 -1.86 -9.86 4.69
C ILE A 221 -0.48 -10.48 4.95
N THR A 222 -0.36 -11.38 5.92
CA THR A 222 0.91 -12.08 6.17
C THR A 222 1.31 -12.91 4.95
N LEU A 223 0.35 -13.62 4.35
CA LEU A 223 0.58 -14.37 3.13
C LEU A 223 0.99 -13.43 1.97
N ARG A 224 0.27 -12.32 1.82
CA ARG A 224 0.56 -11.29 0.81
C ARG A 224 1.98 -10.76 0.92
N GLU A 225 2.40 -10.34 2.12
CA GLU A 225 3.74 -9.78 2.33
C GLU A 225 4.85 -10.82 2.13
N CYS A 226 4.63 -12.06 2.59
CA CYS A 226 5.59 -13.14 2.34
C CYS A 226 5.80 -13.44 0.85
N ILE A 227 4.71 -13.44 0.07
CA ILE A 227 4.80 -13.68 -1.37
C ILE A 227 5.43 -12.48 -2.08
N SER A 228 5.00 -11.24 -1.78
CA SER A 228 5.55 -10.03 -2.39
C SER A 228 7.04 -9.88 -2.09
N GLY A 229 7.43 -9.93 -0.83
CA GLY A 229 8.83 -9.82 -0.42
C GLY A 229 9.70 -10.97 -0.97
N GLY A 230 9.15 -12.20 -1.01
CA GLY A 230 9.83 -13.35 -1.61
C GLY A 230 10.09 -13.20 -3.10
N VAL A 231 9.09 -12.73 -3.87
CA VAL A 231 9.22 -12.50 -5.32
C VAL A 231 10.15 -11.33 -5.61
N LEU A 232 10.07 -10.24 -4.86
CA LEU A 232 11.00 -9.11 -4.99
C LEU A 232 12.43 -9.53 -4.66
N MET A 233 12.65 -10.30 -3.60
CA MET A 233 13.98 -10.86 -3.27
C MET A 233 14.48 -11.77 -4.40
N PHE A 234 13.63 -12.63 -4.94
CA PHE A 234 14.01 -13.46 -6.09
C PHE A 234 14.40 -12.60 -7.30
N ALA A 235 13.67 -11.50 -7.57
CA ALA A 235 14.03 -10.55 -8.61
C ALA A 235 15.40 -9.91 -8.35
N VAL A 236 15.71 -9.49 -7.10
CA VAL A 236 17.03 -8.96 -6.72
C VAL A 236 18.15 -9.98 -6.98
N VAL A 237 17.88 -11.28 -6.70
CA VAL A 237 18.86 -12.36 -6.95
C VAL A 237 19.12 -12.56 -8.44
N ILE A 238 18.08 -12.71 -9.24
CA ILE A 238 18.22 -13.02 -10.69
C ILE A 238 18.75 -11.85 -11.51
N THR A 239 18.51 -10.60 -11.05
CA THR A 239 19.09 -9.40 -11.70
C THR A 239 20.53 -9.12 -11.29
N GLY A 240 21.12 -9.92 -10.41
CA GLY A 240 22.48 -9.71 -9.90
C GLY A 240 22.60 -8.52 -8.93
N SER A 241 21.49 -8.00 -8.41
CA SER A 241 21.45 -6.79 -7.57
C SER A 241 21.74 -7.07 -6.08
N LEU A 242 22.25 -8.26 -5.73
CA LEU A 242 22.62 -8.61 -4.35
C LEU A 242 23.75 -7.74 -3.79
N SER A 243 24.71 -7.31 -4.63
CA SER A 243 25.76 -6.39 -4.22
C SER A 243 25.17 -5.07 -3.74
N MET A 244 24.21 -4.53 -4.48
CA MET A 244 23.49 -3.31 -4.11
C MET A 244 22.70 -3.46 -2.81
N LEU A 245 22.00 -4.58 -2.64
CA LEU A 245 21.32 -4.88 -1.37
C LEU A 245 22.30 -4.88 -0.21
N ARG A 246 23.48 -5.49 -0.39
CA ARG A 246 24.54 -5.51 0.64
C ARG A 246 25.05 -4.10 0.94
N GLU A 247 25.33 -3.29 -0.07
CA GLU A 247 25.78 -1.91 0.10
C GLU A 247 24.75 -1.08 0.90
N ILE A 248 23.44 -1.23 0.61
CA ILE A 248 22.37 -0.55 1.36
C ILE A 248 22.32 -1.02 2.82
N ILE A 249 22.50 -2.32 3.08
CA ILE A 249 22.54 -2.87 4.44
C ILE A 249 23.74 -2.33 5.23
N GLU A 250 24.84 -2.03 4.59
CA GLU A 250 26.02 -1.46 5.22
C GLU A 250 25.90 0.03 5.57
N ILE A 251 24.77 0.70 5.23
CA ILE A 251 24.46 2.08 5.61
C ILE A 251 23.50 2.12 6.81
N PRO A 252 23.98 2.28 8.06
CA PRO A 252 23.14 2.10 9.26
C PRO A 252 21.94 3.04 9.32
N SER A 253 22.09 4.31 8.90
CA SER A 253 20.99 5.29 8.87
C SER A 253 19.92 4.92 7.83
N GLY A 254 20.35 4.54 6.62
CA GLY A 254 19.45 4.13 5.55
C GLY A 254 18.66 2.87 5.88
N ILE A 255 19.39 1.80 6.26
CA ILE A 255 18.75 0.50 6.54
C ILE A 255 17.81 0.56 7.76
N SER A 256 18.14 1.32 8.82
CA SER A 256 17.25 1.44 9.97
C SER A 256 15.94 2.15 9.63
N LEU A 257 15.99 3.20 8.81
CA LEU A 257 14.78 3.91 8.35
C LEU A 257 13.93 3.05 7.40
N LEU A 258 14.57 2.37 6.43
CA LEU A 258 13.88 1.48 5.49
C LEU A 258 13.24 0.28 6.20
N SER A 259 13.95 -0.32 7.16
CA SER A 259 13.42 -1.43 7.95
C SER A 259 12.28 -0.98 8.87
N GLY A 260 12.42 0.18 9.51
CA GLY A 260 11.36 0.79 10.30
C GLY A 260 10.12 1.11 9.47
N ALA A 261 10.32 1.63 8.25
CA ALA A 261 9.25 1.84 7.28
C ALA A 261 8.51 0.52 7.00
N GLY A 262 9.24 -0.56 6.69
CA GLY A 262 8.65 -1.87 6.40
C GLY A 262 7.84 -2.45 7.55
N ILE A 263 8.34 -2.36 8.79
CA ILE A 263 7.59 -2.80 9.98
C ILE A 263 6.26 -2.04 10.09
N ILE A 264 6.29 -0.73 9.93
CA ILE A 264 5.09 0.12 9.99
C ILE A 264 4.15 -0.17 8.81
N ALA A 265 4.68 -0.41 7.61
CA ALA A 265 3.90 -0.81 6.45
C ALA A 265 3.11 -2.10 6.72
N GLY A 266 3.73 -3.13 7.31
CA GLY A 266 3.05 -4.37 7.66
C GLY A 266 1.81 -4.16 8.53
N PHE A 267 1.90 -3.32 9.57
CA PHE A 267 0.75 -2.98 10.41
C PHE A 267 -0.25 -2.06 9.71
N SER A 268 0.20 -1.14 8.86
CA SER A 268 -0.68 -0.33 8.02
C SER A 268 -1.54 -1.21 7.12
N TYR A 269 -0.94 -2.12 6.39
CA TYR A 269 -1.64 -3.07 5.54
C TYR A 269 -2.58 -3.99 6.32
N LEU A 270 -2.18 -4.47 7.52
CA LEU A 270 -3.05 -5.26 8.38
C LEU A 270 -4.35 -4.50 8.69
N MET A 271 -4.23 -3.23 9.05
CA MET A 271 -5.38 -2.37 9.35
C MET A 271 -6.20 -2.09 8.09
N TRP A 272 -5.56 -1.90 6.94
CA TRP A 272 -6.24 -1.68 5.67
C TRP A 272 -7.05 -2.91 5.23
N TYR A 273 -6.48 -4.10 5.30
CA TYR A 273 -7.18 -5.35 5.02
C TYR A 273 -8.37 -5.56 5.96
N ALA A 274 -8.15 -5.30 7.26
CA ALA A 274 -9.21 -5.38 8.25
C ALA A 274 -10.33 -4.36 8.04
N ALA A 275 -10.01 -3.14 7.60
CA ALA A 275 -11.00 -2.12 7.23
C ALA A 275 -11.79 -2.55 6.00
N ASN A 276 -11.11 -2.96 4.93
CA ASN A 276 -11.73 -3.43 3.69
C ASN A 276 -12.72 -4.57 3.95
N LYS A 277 -12.33 -5.56 4.76
CA LYS A 277 -13.20 -6.68 5.14
C LYS A 277 -14.45 -6.23 5.89
N ARG A 278 -14.35 -5.18 6.75
CA ARG A 278 -15.45 -4.71 7.59
C ARG A 278 -16.43 -3.76 6.91
N ILE A 279 -15.90 -2.81 6.15
CA ILE A 279 -16.70 -1.69 5.61
C ILE A 279 -16.75 -1.68 4.08
N GLY A 280 -16.19 -2.71 3.44
CA GLY A 280 -16.10 -2.85 1.99
C GLY A 280 -14.95 -2.08 1.37
N CYS A 281 -14.57 -2.46 0.15
CA CYS A 281 -13.39 -1.94 -0.54
C CYS A 281 -13.44 -0.42 -0.73
N ALA A 282 -14.56 0.12 -1.21
CA ALA A 282 -14.69 1.56 -1.49
C ALA A 282 -14.46 2.43 -0.25
N ARG A 283 -15.06 2.05 0.88
CA ARG A 283 -14.93 2.79 2.14
C ARG A 283 -13.56 2.59 2.78
N GLY A 284 -13.01 1.37 2.71
CA GLY A 284 -11.67 1.08 3.22
C GLY A 284 -10.58 1.82 2.45
N MET A 285 -10.66 1.89 1.12
CA MET A 285 -9.76 2.69 0.29
C MET A 285 -9.89 4.19 0.60
N ALA A 286 -11.13 4.71 0.71
CA ALA A 286 -11.35 6.11 1.07
C ALA A 286 -10.75 6.45 2.44
N ALA A 287 -10.98 5.63 3.46
CA ALA A 287 -10.41 5.84 4.80
C ALA A 287 -8.88 5.82 4.78
N ASN A 288 -8.27 4.87 4.06
CA ASN A 288 -6.82 4.80 3.90
C ASN A 288 -6.26 6.01 3.15
N SER A 289 -6.99 6.60 2.19
CA SER A 289 -6.53 7.78 1.43
C SER A 289 -6.22 9.00 2.31
N THR A 290 -6.62 8.99 3.59
CA THR A 290 -6.17 10.00 4.57
C THR A 290 -4.65 10.03 4.75
N TYR A 291 -3.90 9.01 4.26
CA TYR A 291 -2.43 9.01 4.28
C TYR A 291 -1.82 10.25 3.64
N VAL A 292 -2.50 10.83 2.66
CA VAL A 292 -2.08 12.08 2.01
C VAL A 292 -2.01 13.23 3.03
N ILE A 293 -3.05 13.36 3.87
CA ILE A 293 -3.12 14.39 4.91
C ILE A 293 -2.04 14.13 5.98
N TRP A 294 -1.90 12.89 6.43
CA TRP A 294 -0.89 12.51 7.40
C TRP A 294 0.53 12.74 6.90
N GLY A 295 0.80 12.45 5.61
CA GLY A 295 2.10 12.72 4.98
C GLY A 295 2.44 14.22 5.02
N VAL A 296 1.49 15.08 4.65
CA VAL A 296 1.67 16.54 4.71
C VAL A 296 1.95 17.00 6.14
N LEU A 297 1.17 16.53 7.12
CA LEU A 297 1.36 16.91 8.53
C LEU A 297 2.71 16.44 9.09
N ILE A 298 3.14 15.23 8.73
CA ILE A 298 4.41 14.67 9.17
C ILE A 298 5.57 15.46 8.57
N ASN A 299 5.53 15.78 7.28
CA ASN A 299 6.56 16.59 6.62
C ASN A 299 6.62 18.00 7.22
N ALA A 300 5.48 18.65 7.43
CA ALA A 300 5.44 19.96 8.07
C ALA A 300 6.03 19.93 9.51
N LEU A 301 5.71 18.88 10.28
CA LEU A 301 6.15 18.77 11.68
C LEU A 301 7.66 18.43 11.79
N PHE A 302 8.16 17.51 11.00
CA PHE A 302 9.52 16.99 11.15
C PHE A 302 10.54 17.68 10.24
N LEU A 303 10.11 18.24 9.10
CA LEU A 303 10.99 18.92 8.14
C LEU A 303 10.80 20.43 8.13
N GLY A 304 9.76 20.95 8.80
CA GLY A 304 9.41 22.36 8.73
C GLY A 304 8.91 22.82 7.37
N GLU A 305 8.43 21.90 6.53
CA GLU A 305 7.92 22.23 5.20
C GLU A 305 6.67 23.11 5.30
N PRO A 306 6.61 24.25 4.63
CA PRO A 306 5.44 25.11 4.67
C PRO A 306 4.28 24.46 3.92
N ILE A 307 3.09 24.46 4.54
CA ILE A 307 1.88 23.96 3.89
C ILE A 307 1.37 25.04 2.94
N SER A 308 1.48 24.81 1.64
CA SER A 308 0.96 25.74 0.62
C SER A 308 -0.58 25.77 0.62
N ALA A 309 -1.15 26.86 0.09
CA ALA A 309 -2.61 26.95 -0.07
C ALA A 309 -3.17 25.84 -0.98
N GLN A 310 -2.41 25.43 -1.99
CA GLN A 310 -2.75 24.30 -2.87
C GLN A 310 -2.80 22.99 -2.08
N THR A 311 -1.76 22.71 -1.28
CA THR A 311 -1.67 21.51 -0.42
C THR A 311 -2.82 21.48 0.59
N LEU A 312 -3.12 22.63 1.23
CA LEU A 312 -4.23 22.73 2.17
C LEU A 312 -5.58 22.45 1.48
N ALA A 313 -5.82 23.03 0.31
CA ALA A 313 -7.03 22.78 -0.48
C ALA A 313 -7.17 21.31 -0.84
N GLY A 314 -6.07 20.66 -1.24
CA GLY A 314 -6.04 19.24 -1.53
C GLY A 314 -6.38 18.37 -0.28
N CYS A 315 -5.81 18.67 0.87
CA CYS A 315 -6.14 18.01 2.13
C CYS A 315 -7.63 18.15 2.51
N VAL A 316 -8.20 19.35 2.33
CA VAL A 316 -9.63 19.59 2.57
C VAL A 316 -10.49 18.74 1.61
N CYS A 317 -10.12 18.65 0.34
CA CYS A 317 -10.80 17.79 -0.64
C CYS A 317 -10.73 16.31 -0.23
N VAL A 318 -9.54 15.80 0.15
CA VAL A 318 -9.41 14.42 0.62
C VAL A 318 -10.31 14.16 1.81
N LEU A 319 -10.30 15.04 2.82
CA LEU A 319 -11.14 14.90 4.01
C LEU A 319 -12.64 14.93 3.66
N ALA A 320 -13.06 15.88 2.84
CA ALA A 320 -14.45 15.99 2.39
C ALA A 320 -14.91 14.73 1.63
N GLY A 321 -14.05 14.20 0.75
CA GLY A 321 -14.33 12.97 0.01
C GLY A 321 -14.45 11.75 0.93
N VAL A 322 -13.55 11.58 1.90
CA VAL A 322 -13.61 10.50 2.90
C VAL A 322 -14.89 10.59 3.73
N ILE A 323 -15.26 11.79 4.19
CA ILE A 323 -16.50 12.03 4.94
C ILE A 323 -17.72 11.63 4.07
N LEU A 324 -17.75 12.08 2.81
CA LEU A 324 -18.87 11.81 1.90
C LEU A 324 -19.05 10.32 1.64
N VAL A 325 -17.95 9.57 1.44
CA VAL A 325 -17.99 8.09 1.31
C VAL A 325 -18.47 7.45 2.60
N SER A 326 -18.04 7.96 3.75
CA SER A 326 -18.34 7.39 5.08
C SER A 326 -19.77 7.64 5.54
N LEU A 327 -20.39 8.78 5.17
CA LEU A 327 -21.76 9.10 5.52
C LEU A 327 -22.81 8.22 4.83
N THR A 328 -22.43 7.48 3.81
CA THR A 328 -23.31 6.50 3.16
C THR A 328 -23.39 5.19 3.96
N GLY A 329 -23.57 5.30 5.29
CA GLY A 329 -23.80 4.18 6.19
C GLY A 329 -25.02 3.38 5.74
N GLY A 330 -24.82 2.14 5.39
CA GLY A 330 -25.82 1.19 4.97
C GLY A 330 -25.15 -0.17 4.94
N GLU A 331 -25.93 -1.14 5.19
CA GLU A 331 -25.62 -2.56 5.27
C GLU A 331 -24.44 -2.95 4.37
N VAL A 332 -23.40 -3.50 4.99
CA VAL A 332 -22.48 -4.39 4.28
C VAL A 332 -23.39 -5.53 3.85
N ASP A 333 -23.86 -5.51 2.60
CA ASP A 333 -24.59 -6.65 2.03
C ASP A 333 -23.63 -7.84 2.17
N ASN A 334 -23.91 -8.69 3.15
CA ASN A 334 -23.24 -9.96 3.33
C ASN A 334 -23.48 -10.77 2.04
N VAL A 335 -22.40 -10.99 1.29
CA VAL A 335 -22.36 -11.99 0.21
C VAL A 335 -22.06 -13.35 0.86
#